data_ab8e8f9fa2e617ada238768657e6c3a8
#
_entry.id   ab8e8f9fa2e617ada238768657e6c3a8
#
_cell.length_a   1.000
_cell.length_b   1.000
_cell.length_c   1.000
_cell.angle_alpha   90.00
_cell.angle_beta   90.00
_cell.angle_gamma   90.00
#
_symmetry.space_group_name_H-M   'P 1'
#
loop_
_entity.id
_entity.type
_entity.pdbx_description
1 polymer ?
#
loop_
_entity_poly.entity_id
_entity_poly.type
_entity_poly.pdbx_seq_one_letter_code
_entity_poly.pdbx_strand_id
1 'polypeptide(L)' 'MKHRDRYSFFDREELLEKVRELHKQVFGHRPDGDMYNALEIKALESIISDFKGILIRRFISRN' A
#
# COMPACT_ATOMS: atom_id res chain seq x y z
N MET A 1 12.19 2.58 -23.91
CA MET A 1 11.91 2.46 -23.48
C MET A 1 11.51 2.12 -22.87
N LYS A 2 11.38 2.18 -22.57
CA LYS A 2 10.85 1.86 -22.06
C LYS A 2 10.76 1.33 -20.89
N HIS A 3 11.57 0.76 -20.41
CA HIS A 3 11.34 0.16 -19.29
C HIS A 3 11.43 0.92 -18.12
N ARG A 4 11.98 1.96 -18.07
CA ARG A 4 11.93 2.78 -16.99
C ARG A 4 10.59 3.34 -16.83
N ASP A 5 9.78 3.18 -17.74
CA ASP A 5 8.43 3.57 -17.64
C ASP A 5 7.71 2.83 -16.59
N ARG A 6 8.20 1.69 -16.20
CA ARG A 6 7.57 0.97 -15.18
C ARG A 6 7.51 1.71 -13.91
N TYR A 7 8.51 2.49 -13.62
CA TYR A 7 8.51 3.22 -12.40
C TYR A 7 7.49 4.31 -12.39
N SER A 8 7.18 4.83 -13.54
CA SER A 8 6.19 5.87 -13.56
C SER A 8 4.82 5.37 -13.30
N PHE A 9 4.60 4.08 -13.42
CA PHE A 9 3.31 3.55 -13.11
C PHE A 9 2.98 3.69 -11.66
N PHE A 10 3.97 3.72 -10.81
CA PHE A 10 3.72 3.76 -9.40
C PHE A 10 3.92 5.17 -8.91
N ASP A 11 3.18 6.08 -9.49
CA ASP A 11 3.26 7.42 -8.99
C ASP A 11 2.57 7.45 -7.64
N ARG A 12 2.65 8.60 -7.02
CA ARG A 12 2.20 8.76 -5.67
C ARG A 12 0.72 8.44 -5.50
N GLU A 13 -0.06 8.82 -6.46
CA GLU A 13 -1.49 8.60 -6.37
C GLU A 13 -1.85 7.13 -6.38
N GLU A 14 -1.17 6.38 -7.21
CA GLU A 14 -1.42 4.96 -7.26
C GLU A 14 -1.02 4.28 -5.97
N LEU A 15 0.08 4.71 -5.40
CA LEU A 15 0.51 4.15 -4.14
C LEU A 15 -0.45 4.50 -3.03
N LEU A 16 -0.99 5.71 -3.06
CA LEU A 16 -1.97 6.10 -2.06
C LEU A 16 -3.22 5.24 -2.14
N GLU A 17 -3.67 4.99 -3.34
CA GLU A 17 -4.83 4.12 -3.52
C GLU A 17 -4.55 2.73 -2.97
N LYS A 18 -3.39 2.21 -3.29
CA LYS A 18 -3.05 0.87 -2.86
C LYS A 18 -2.93 0.78 -1.34
N VAL A 19 -2.32 1.76 -0.72
CA VAL A 19 -2.15 1.72 0.72
C VAL A 19 -3.50 1.85 1.41
N ARG A 20 -4.41 2.63 0.86
CA ARG A 20 -5.73 2.74 1.45
C ARG A 20 -6.50 1.44 1.36
N GLU A 21 -6.40 0.77 0.24
CA GLU A 21 -7.04 -0.52 0.07
C GLU A 21 -6.51 -1.53 1.07
N LEU A 22 -5.20 -1.58 1.20
CA LEU A 22 -4.60 -2.52 2.12
C LEU A 22 -4.94 -2.18 3.57
N HIS A 23 -4.99 -0.90 3.88
CA HIS A 23 -5.39 -0.46 5.21
C HIS A 23 -6.78 -1.01 5.54
N LYS A 24 -7.68 -0.90 4.59
CA LYS A 24 -9.03 -1.40 4.81
C LYS A 24 -9.01 -2.91 5.06
N GLN A 25 -8.20 -3.63 4.32
CA GLN A 25 -8.14 -5.08 4.50
C GLN A 25 -7.53 -5.47 5.82
N VAL A 26 -6.54 -4.72 6.27
CA VAL A 26 -5.87 -5.04 7.52
C VAL A 26 -6.71 -4.64 8.73
N PHE A 27 -7.29 -3.46 8.69
CA PHE A 27 -7.98 -2.90 9.85
C PHE A 27 -9.50 -2.95 9.77
N GLY A 28 -10.04 -3.30 8.64
CA GLY A 28 -11.48 -3.42 8.50
C GLY A 28 -12.18 -2.14 8.12
N HIS A 29 -11.44 -1.05 7.94
CA HIS A 29 -12.06 0.21 7.53
C HIS A 29 -11.02 1.05 6.81
N ARG A 30 -11.47 2.01 6.05
CA ARG A 30 -10.57 2.88 5.32
C ARG A 30 -9.90 3.85 6.28
N PRO A 31 -8.70 4.34 5.91
CA PRO A 31 -8.02 5.30 6.77
C PRO A 31 -8.76 6.62 6.79
N ASP A 32 -8.58 7.34 7.86
CA ASP A 32 -9.23 8.63 8.01
C ASP A 32 -8.54 9.69 7.18
N GLY A 33 -9.33 10.47 6.48
CA GLY A 33 -8.85 11.66 5.84
C GLY A 33 -7.56 11.47 5.08
N ASP A 34 -6.59 12.31 5.38
CA ASP A 34 -5.36 12.37 4.63
C ASP A 34 -4.21 11.67 5.31
N MET A 35 -4.52 10.63 6.04
CA MET A 35 -3.54 9.94 6.84
C MET A 35 -2.25 9.64 6.13
N TYR A 36 -2.33 9.22 4.88
CA TYR A 36 -1.13 8.84 4.14
C TYR A 36 -0.68 9.89 3.13
N ASN A 37 -1.39 10.98 3.03
CA ASN A 37 -1.12 11.94 1.96
C ASN A 37 0.21 12.66 2.10
N ALA A 38 0.71 12.80 3.29
CA ALA A 38 1.95 13.52 3.50
C ALA A 38 3.20 12.65 3.35
N LEU A 39 3.01 11.37 3.09
CA LEU A 39 4.14 10.47 3.04
C LEU A 39 4.80 10.45 1.67
N GLU A 40 6.09 10.18 1.67
CA GLU A 40 6.82 10.05 0.43
C GLU A 40 6.56 8.70 -0.20
N ILE A 41 6.95 8.60 -1.46
CA ILE A 41 6.76 7.37 -2.20
C ILE A 41 7.43 6.20 -1.50
N LYS A 42 8.63 6.40 -1.02
CA LYS A 42 9.33 5.32 -0.34
C LYS A 42 8.61 4.86 0.91
N ALA A 43 8.07 5.80 1.67
CA ALA A 43 7.32 5.46 2.86
C ALA A 43 6.06 4.68 2.49
N LEU A 44 5.39 5.10 1.44
CA LEU A 44 4.19 4.40 1.01
C LEU A 44 4.52 2.98 0.58
N GLU A 45 5.60 2.81 -0.15
CA GLU A 45 5.99 1.48 -0.58
C GLU A 45 6.30 0.58 0.61
N SER A 46 6.95 1.14 1.61
CA SER A 46 7.29 0.37 2.78
C SER A 46 6.03 -0.08 3.53
N ILE A 47 5.08 0.82 3.68
CA ILE A 47 3.84 0.49 4.35
C ILE A 47 3.06 -0.57 3.57
N ILE A 48 3.02 -0.43 2.26
CA ILE A 48 2.35 -1.41 1.43
C ILE A 48 2.97 -2.79 1.64
N SER A 49 4.28 -2.84 1.66
CA SER A 49 4.97 -4.09 1.87
C SER A 49 4.62 -4.69 3.23
N ASP A 50 4.55 -3.85 4.26
CA ASP A 50 4.21 -4.31 5.60
C ASP A 50 2.79 -4.85 5.64
N PHE A 51 1.86 -4.13 5.03
CA PHE A 51 0.48 -4.59 5.02
C PHE A 51 0.34 -5.91 4.29
N LYS A 52 1.04 -6.05 3.17
CA LYS A 52 0.99 -7.30 2.44
C LYS A 52 1.51 -8.45 3.30
N GLY A 53 2.56 -8.19 4.04
CA GLY A 53 3.11 -9.21 4.93
C GLY A 53 2.10 -9.61 5.99
N ILE A 54 1.39 -8.64 6.55
CA ILE A 54 0.39 -8.92 7.56
C ILE A 54 -0.72 -9.78 6.97
N LEU A 55 -1.18 -9.43 5.78
CA LEU A 55 -2.27 -10.17 5.16
C LEU A 55 -1.86 -11.59 4.82
N ILE A 56 -0.65 -11.76 4.35
CA ILE A 56 -0.15 -13.09 4.05
C ILE A 56 -0.08 -13.93 5.30
N ARG A 57 0.39 -13.35 6.39
CA ARG A 57 0.47 -14.08 7.64
C ARG A 57 -0.89 -14.49 8.13
N ARG A 58 -1.87 -13.62 8.02
CA ARG A 58 -3.21 -13.95 8.42
C ARG A 58 -3.76 -15.09 7.59
N PHE A 59 -3.48 -15.02 6.30
CA PHE A 59 -3.96 -16.06 5.41
C PHE A 59 -3.37 -17.40 5.77
N ILE A 60 -2.09 -17.43 6.06
CA ILE A 60 -1.42 -18.67 6.40
C ILE A 60 -1.87 -19.19 7.76
N SER A 61 -2.01 -18.31 8.74
CA SER A 61 -2.36 -18.79 10.06
C SER A 61 -3.78 -19.27 10.16
N ARG A 62 -4.62 -18.95 9.20
CA ARG A 62 -5.97 -19.48 9.24
C ARG A 62 -6.02 -20.95 8.98
N ASN A 63 -5.00 -21.46 8.35
CA ASN A 63 -4.94 -22.87 8.09
C ASN A 63 -4.38 -23.62 9.25
#